data_4a7e77aa8a06f49317f12291f1ffd1f4
#
_entry.id   4a7e77aa8a06f49317f12291f1ffd1f4
#
_cell.length_a   1.000
_cell.length_b   1.000
_cell.length_c   1.000
_cell.angle_alpha   90.00
_cell.angle_beta   90.00
_cell.angle_gamma   90.00
#
_symmetry.space_group_name_H-M   'P 1'
#
loop_
_entity.id
_entity.type
_entity.pdbx_description
1 polymer ?
#
loop_
_entity_poly.entity_id
_entity_poly.type
_entity_poly.pdbx_seq_one_letter_code
_entity_poly.pdbx_strand_id
1 'polypeptide(L)'
;MREIKVQEITAAVSKLCKDSCYYLPEELLEKLKASIATEESPLGQEILTTIVENAELAKAKAVPICQDTGLTVVFLEIGQEVHFVGGDLYEAVNAGVADGYVGGYLRKSSVDDPLFVRKNTGDNTPAIIHTTIVPGEKIKITVFPKGCGSENMGALKMLKPADGVEGVIKFVVDTVRSSGPNPCPPVTVGVGIGGNMEKATILAKYSLTRKVGEHNPNPQYAELEKELLKRVNMTGVGPSGLGGSTTAVAVNIEYAPTHIGSLPIAVNLNCHAARRAEVVL
;
A
#
# COMPACT_ATOMS: atom_id res chain seq x y z
N MET A 1 -29.08 -15.45 3.33
CA MET A 1 -28.45 -14.16 2.91
C MET A 1 -28.35 -13.28 4.13
N ARG A 2 -27.18 -12.74 4.39
CA ARG A 2 -26.97 -11.80 5.49
C ARG A 2 -27.16 -10.38 4.98
N GLU A 3 -28.04 -9.61 5.59
CA GLU A 3 -28.23 -8.20 5.27
C GLU A 3 -27.17 -7.34 5.99
N ILE A 4 -26.56 -6.42 5.27
CA ILE A 4 -25.65 -5.39 5.79
C ILE A 4 -26.18 -4.05 5.33
N LYS A 5 -26.39 -3.15 6.28
CA LYS A 5 -26.81 -1.78 5.98
C LYS A 5 -25.63 -1.00 5.44
N VAL A 6 -25.80 -0.29 4.33
CA VAL A 6 -24.73 0.50 3.73
C VAL A 6 -24.21 1.60 4.67
N GLN A 7 -25.01 2.05 5.64
CA GLN A 7 -24.57 2.98 6.69
C GLN A 7 -23.48 2.40 7.60
N GLU A 8 -23.49 1.07 7.81
CA GLU A 8 -22.43 0.38 8.55
C GLU A 8 -21.10 0.42 7.77
N ILE A 9 -21.19 0.31 6.42
CA ILE A 9 -20.04 0.47 5.52
C ILE A 9 -19.48 1.90 5.61
N THR A 10 -20.37 2.91 5.51
CA THR A 10 -19.99 4.33 5.64
C THR A 10 -19.23 4.59 6.94
N ALA A 11 -19.79 4.16 8.06
CA ALA A 11 -19.17 4.34 9.38
C ALA A 11 -17.81 3.61 9.50
N ALA A 12 -17.73 2.38 8.99
CA ALA A 12 -16.51 1.60 8.99
C ALA A 12 -15.41 2.27 8.14
N VAL A 13 -15.72 2.68 6.90
CA VAL A 13 -14.76 3.34 6.01
C VAL A 13 -14.27 4.66 6.60
N SER A 14 -15.18 5.49 7.17
CA SER A 14 -14.81 6.74 7.83
C SER A 14 -13.81 6.52 8.96
N LYS A 15 -14.06 5.53 9.82
CA LYS A 15 -13.15 5.16 10.90
C LYS A 15 -11.80 4.68 10.35
N LEU A 16 -11.81 3.78 9.36
CA LEU A 16 -10.59 3.22 8.77
C LEU A 16 -9.72 4.27 8.09
N CYS A 17 -10.31 5.30 7.44
CA CYS A 17 -9.56 6.43 6.88
C CYS A 17 -8.75 7.17 7.97
N LYS A 18 -9.35 7.43 9.12
CA LYS A 18 -8.70 8.10 10.25
C LYS A 18 -7.65 7.18 10.88
N ASP A 19 -8.04 5.97 11.23
CA ASP A 19 -7.15 5.02 11.90
C ASP A 19 -5.89 4.72 11.08
N SER A 20 -6.03 4.49 9.79
CA SER A 20 -4.90 4.22 8.90
C SER A 20 -3.92 5.40 8.77
N CYS A 21 -4.42 6.63 8.91
CA CYS A 21 -3.58 7.82 8.83
C CYS A 21 -2.93 8.22 10.16
N TYR A 22 -3.51 7.81 11.29
CA TYR A 22 -3.03 8.17 12.64
C TYR A 22 -2.15 7.08 13.25
N TYR A 23 -2.43 5.83 12.96
CA TYR A 23 -1.80 4.68 13.60
C TYR A 23 -1.05 3.85 12.56
N LEU A 24 0.28 3.87 12.68
CA LEU A 24 1.11 2.98 11.87
C LEU A 24 0.84 1.52 12.32
N PRO A 25 0.73 0.56 11.39
CA PRO A 25 0.64 -0.85 11.76
C PRO A 25 1.77 -1.27 12.69
N GLU A 26 1.44 -2.00 13.75
CA GLU A 26 2.38 -2.32 14.82
C GLU A 26 3.60 -3.11 14.31
N GLU A 27 3.36 -4.09 13.43
CA GLU A 27 4.44 -4.88 12.83
C GLU A 27 5.40 -4.06 11.98
N LEU A 28 4.91 -2.98 11.34
CA LEU A 28 5.76 -2.05 10.61
C LEU A 28 6.57 -1.17 11.58
N LEU A 29 5.94 -0.66 12.63
CA LEU A 29 6.62 0.16 13.63
C LEU A 29 7.75 -0.63 14.31
N GLU A 30 7.48 -1.89 14.70
CA GLU A 30 8.50 -2.77 15.28
C GLU A 30 9.63 -3.09 14.29
N LYS A 31 9.31 -3.27 13.01
CA LYS A 31 10.33 -3.46 11.97
C LYS A 31 11.20 -2.23 11.80
N LEU A 32 10.62 -1.02 11.82
CA LEU A 32 11.38 0.23 11.76
C LEU A 32 12.29 0.39 12.98
N LYS A 33 11.80 0.11 14.19
CA LYS A 33 12.62 0.12 15.43
C LYS A 33 13.79 -0.87 15.34
N ALA A 34 13.52 -2.09 14.90
CA ALA A 34 14.58 -3.09 14.72
C ALA A 34 15.61 -2.66 13.67
N SER A 35 15.18 -1.94 12.64
CA SER A 35 16.09 -1.45 11.60
C SER A 35 17.08 -0.40 12.11
N ILE A 36 16.77 0.36 13.16
CA ILE A 36 17.72 1.33 13.76
C ILE A 36 19.01 0.62 14.20
N ALA A 37 18.88 -0.56 14.83
CA ALA A 37 20.02 -1.31 15.34
C ALA A 37 20.87 -1.99 14.25
N THR A 38 20.30 -2.21 13.07
CA THR A 38 20.96 -2.90 11.95
C THR A 38 21.41 -1.95 10.84
N GLU A 39 21.00 -0.68 10.88
CA GLU A 39 21.43 0.33 9.92
C GLU A 39 22.91 0.66 10.13
N GLU A 40 23.67 0.64 9.03
CA GLU A 40 25.12 0.87 9.06
C GLU A 40 25.50 2.37 9.04
N SER A 41 24.62 3.22 8.50
CA SER A 41 24.83 4.66 8.42
C SER A 41 24.39 5.35 9.72
N PRO A 42 25.28 6.09 10.42
CA PRO A 42 24.86 6.89 11.59
C PRO A 42 23.74 7.88 11.25
N LEU A 43 23.80 8.53 10.10
CA LEU A 43 22.72 9.41 9.62
C LEU A 43 21.43 8.62 9.36
N GLY A 44 21.55 7.40 8.79
CA GLY A 44 20.41 6.52 8.58
C GLY A 44 19.75 6.11 9.90
N GLN A 45 20.51 5.87 10.95
CA GLN A 45 19.98 5.58 12.30
C GLN A 45 19.23 6.76 12.89
N GLU A 46 19.74 7.99 12.76
CA GLU A 46 19.06 9.22 13.21
C GLU A 46 17.74 9.43 12.47
N ILE A 47 17.73 9.20 11.15
CA ILE A 47 16.52 9.29 10.33
C ILE A 47 15.47 8.27 10.75
N LEU A 48 15.86 7.00 10.92
CA LEU A 48 14.95 5.94 11.37
C LEU A 48 14.39 6.25 12.76
N THR A 49 15.21 6.78 13.67
CA THR A 49 14.77 7.23 15.00
C THR A 49 13.71 8.33 14.86
N THR A 50 13.96 9.34 14.05
CA THR A 50 13.00 10.43 13.80
C THR A 50 11.68 9.91 13.20
N ILE A 51 11.74 8.94 12.28
CA ILE A 51 10.56 8.31 11.69
C ILE A 51 9.72 7.59 12.76
N VAL A 52 10.37 6.84 13.65
CA VAL A 52 9.71 6.14 14.76
C VAL A 52 9.08 7.14 15.74
N GLU A 53 9.82 8.17 16.17
CA GLU A 53 9.33 9.21 17.06
C GLU A 53 8.11 9.95 16.47
N ASN A 54 8.14 10.25 15.17
CA ASN A 54 7.01 10.85 14.46
C ASN A 54 5.77 9.94 14.49
N ALA A 55 5.93 8.64 14.27
CA ALA A 55 4.82 7.70 14.31
C ALA A 55 4.22 7.58 15.74
N GLU A 56 5.07 7.56 16.76
CA GLU A 56 4.64 7.51 18.15
C GLU A 56 3.94 8.81 18.58
N LEU A 57 4.45 9.96 18.15
CA LEU A 57 3.84 11.27 18.38
C LEU A 57 2.46 11.36 17.72
N ALA A 58 2.35 10.92 16.46
CA ALA A 58 1.08 10.91 15.72
C ALA A 58 0.04 10.05 16.46
N LYS A 59 0.44 8.86 16.90
CA LYS A 59 -0.41 7.94 17.69
C LYS A 59 -0.85 8.58 19.02
N ALA A 60 0.08 9.19 19.75
CA ALA A 60 -0.21 9.78 21.06
C ALA A 60 -1.17 10.98 20.99
N LYS A 61 -1.09 11.75 19.89
CA LYS A 61 -1.93 12.94 19.67
C LYS A 61 -3.16 12.68 18.81
N ALA A 62 -3.32 11.49 18.24
CA ALA A 62 -4.35 11.13 17.26
C ALA A 62 -4.39 12.14 16.09
N VAL A 63 -3.24 12.37 15.46
CA VAL A 63 -3.06 13.25 14.31
C VAL A 63 -2.42 12.50 13.14
N PRO A 64 -2.57 12.99 11.89
CA PRO A 64 -1.96 12.34 10.73
C PRO A 64 -0.43 12.24 10.84
N ILE A 65 0.11 11.05 10.49
CA ILE A 65 1.57 10.78 10.50
C ILE A 65 2.31 11.67 9.49
N CYS A 66 1.65 12.04 8.38
CA CYS A 66 2.24 12.78 7.27
C CYS A 66 1.23 13.77 6.71
N GLN A 67 1.74 14.87 6.10
CA GLN A 67 0.89 15.84 5.39
C GLN A 67 0.24 15.24 4.13
N ASP A 68 0.85 14.24 3.48
CA ASP A 68 0.23 13.51 2.38
C ASP A 68 -0.55 12.32 2.94
N THR A 69 -1.86 12.46 3.04
CA THR A 69 -2.77 11.39 3.45
C THR A 69 -3.33 10.59 2.27
N GLY A 70 -2.80 10.81 1.08
CA GLY A 70 -2.95 10.00 -0.12
C GLY A 70 -4.33 10.03 -0.79
N LEU A 71 -4.44 9.29 -1.88
CA LEU A 71 -5.72 8.86 -2.44
C LEU A 71 -6.20 7.60 -1.71
N THR A 72 -7.52 7.52 -1.49
CA THR A 72 -8.09 6.38 -0.79
C THR A 72 -8.30 5.21 -1.74
N VAL A 73 -7.55 4.13 -1.55
CA VAL A 73 -7.81 2.85 -2.19
C VAL A 73 -8.57 1.96 -1.21
N VAL A 74 -9.63 1.32 -1.68
CA VAL A 74 -10.46 0.44 -0.87
C VAL A 74 -10.55 -0.93 -1.54
N PHE A 75 -10.14 -1.97 -0.82
CA PHE A 75 -10.37 -3.35 -1.24
C PHE A 75 -11.56 -3.91 -0.45
N LEU A 76 -12.54 -4.43 -1.19
CA LEU A 76 -13.74 -5.07 -0.66
C LEU A 76 -13.70 -6.56 -1.01
N GLU A 77 -13.60 -7.42 -0.01
CA GLU A 77 -13.83 -8.85 -0.16
C GLU A 77 -15.24 -9.16 0.36
N ILE A 78 -16.17 -9.37 -0.58
CA ILE A 78 -17.61 -9.48 -0.29
C ILE A 78 -18.02 -10.94 -0.31
N GLY A 79 -18.54 -11.42 0.79
CA GLY A 79 -19.13 -12.76 0.87
C GLY A 79 -20.31 -12.90 -0.10
N GLN A 80 -20.34 -14.03 -0.81
CA GLN A 80 -21.38 -14.31 -1.82
C GLN A 80 -22.81 -14.30 -1.23
N GLU A 81 -22.96 -14.54 0.08
CA GLU A 81 -24.23 -14.54 0.79
C GLU A 81 -24.60 -13.18 1.42
N VAL A 82 -23.84 -12.12 1.09
CA VAL A 82 -24.12 -10.74 1.56
C VAL A 82 -25.13 -10.07 0.64
N HIS A 83 -26.10 -9.40 1.27
CA HIS A 83 -27.06 -8.52 0.60
C HIS A 83 -26.99 -7.13 1.23
N PHE A 84 -26.67 -6.11 0.41
CA PHE A 84 -26.63 -4.72 0.88
C PHE A 84 -28.00 -4.10 0.84
N VAL A 85 -28.38 -3.40 1.92
CA VAL A 85 -29.67 -2.71 2.07
C VAL A 85 -29.47 -1.25 2.48
N GLY A 86 -30.42 -0.41 2.07
CA GLY A 86 -30.47 1.00 2.48
C GLY A 86 -29.68 1.98 1.61
N GLY A 87 -29.24 1.57 0.42
CA GLY A 87 -28.57 2.44 -0.54
C GLY A 87 -27.57 1.72 -1.45
N ASP A 88 -26.78 2.50 -2.18
CA ASP A 88 -25.71 2.01 -3.05
C ASP A 88 -24.40 1.80 -2.28
N LEU A 89 -23.70 0.69 -2.55
CA LEU A 89 -22.46 0.33 -1.86
C LEU A 89 -21.31 1.33 -2.16
N TYR A 90 -21.15 1.71 -3.41
CA TYR A 90 -20.07 2.61 -3.82
C TYR A 90 -20.28 4.05 -3.31
N GLU A 91 -21.54 4.51 -3.30
CA GLU A 91 -21.92 5.77 -2.67
C GLU A 91 -21.63 5.75 -1.17
N ALA A 92 -21.94 4.64 -0.49
CA ALA A 92 -21.68 4.50 0.94
C ALA A 92 -20.17 4.50 1.27
N VAL A 93 -19.35 3.84 0.44
CA VAL A 93 -17.87 3.90 0.59
C VAL A 93 -17.37 5.32 0.40
N ASN A 94 -17.82 6.02 -0.63
CA ASN A 94 -17.43 7.41 -0.89
C ASN A 94 -17.90 8.36 0.22
N ALA A 95 -19.11 8.20 0.73
CA ALA A 95 -19.59 8.96 1.89
C ALA A 95 -18.71 8.74 3.12
N GLY A 96 -18.25 7.49 3.35
CA GLY A 96 -17.30 7.17 4.42
C GLY A 96 -15.93 7.83 4.24
N VAL A 97 -15.43 7.87 3.00
CA VAL A 97 -14.18 8.57 2.68
C VAL A 97 -14.34 10.08 2.93
N ALA A 98 -15.38 10.70 2.41
CA ALA A 98 -15.66 12.12 2.61
C ALA A 98 -15.70 12.49 4.10
N ASP A 99 -16.49 11.74 4.90
CA ASP A 99 -16.60 11.95 6.33
C ASP A 99 -15.25 11.73 7.05
N GLY A 100 -14.53 10.67 6.70
CA GLY A 100 -13.23 10.35 7.27
C GLY A 100 -12.19 11.44 7.01
N TYR A 101 -12.10 11.93 5.78
CA TYR A 101 -11.11 12.95 5.41
C TYR A 101 -11.45 14.35 5.93
N VAL A 102 -12.73 14.73 5.88
CA VAL A 102 -13.15 16.03 6.42
C VAL A 102 -13.10 16.02 7.94
N GLY A 103 -13.74 15.03 8.59
CA GLY A 103 -13.82 14.96 10.04
C GLY A 103 -12.49 14.58 10.73
N GLY A 104 -11.58 13.89 10.00
CA GLY A 104 -10.24 13.54 10.48
C GLY A 104 -9.15 14.57 10.17
N TYR A 105 -9.49 15.75 9.63
CA TYR A 105 -8.53 16.78 9.20
C TYR A 105 -7.45 16.25 8.26
N LEU A 106 -7.80 15.24 7.44
CA LEU A 106 -6.90 14.67 6.47
C LEU A 106 -6.80 15.58 5.23
N ARG A 107 -5.66 15.56 4.55
CA ARG A 107 -5.46 16.36 3.34
C ARG A 107 -6.32 15.80 2.19
N LYS A 108 -7.17 16.62 1.61
CA LYS A 108 -7.96 16.29 0.42
C LYS A 108 -7.06 16.48 -0.80
N SER A 109 -6.63 15.40 -1.42
CA SER A 109 -5.67 15.41 -2.53
C SER A 109 -6.29 15.05 -3.88
N SER A 110 -7.57 14.65 -3.90
CA SER A 110 -8.27 14.27 -5.13
C SER A 110 -8.67 15.51 -5.96
N VAL A 111 -8.50 15.38 -7.27
CA VAL A 111 -8.97 16.37 -8.26
C VAL A 111 -9.92 15.68 -9.24
N ASP A 112 -10.98 16.39 -9.67
CA ASP A 112 -12.04 15.88 -10.53
C ASP A 112 -11.57 15.65 -11.97
N ASP A 113 -10.77 16.57 -12.50
CA ASP A 113 -10.16 16.46 -13.83
C ASP A 113 -8.64 16.37 -13.69
N PRO A 114 -8.02 15.24 -14.09
CA PRO A 114 -6.59 15.04 -13.89
C PRO A 114 -5.70 15.88 -14.80
N LEU A 115 -6.22 16.41 -15.92
CA LEU A 115 -5.39 16.99 -16.97
C LEU A 115 -5.57 18.51 -17.12
N PHE A 116 -6.80 18.99 -17.26
CA PHE A 116 -7.07 20.38 -17.68
C PHE A 116 -7.35 21.33 -16.50
N VAL A 117 -8.48 21.16 -15.84
CA VAL A 117 -8.93 22.10 -14.78
C VAL A 117 -8.36 21.76 -13.42
N ARG A 118 -8.21 20.49 -13.10
CA ARG A 118 -7.63 19.97 -11.85
C ARG A 118 -8.27 20.56 -10.59
N LYS A 119 -9.59 20.76 -10.59
CA LYS A 119 -10.32 21.26 -9.43
C LYS A 119 -10.34 20.21 -8.32
N ASN A 120 -9.99 20.64 -7.10
CA ASN A 120 -10.03 19.77 -5.94
C ASN A 120 -11.49 19.38 -5.61
N THR A 121 -11.72 18.12 -5.29
CA THR A 121 -13.05 17.60 -4.95
C THR A 121 -13.53 18.07 -3.57
N GLY A 122 -12.63 18.47 -2.70
CA GLY A 122 -12.93 19.04 -1.39
C GLY A 122 -13.13 18.04 -0.25
N ASP A 123 -13.25 16.74 -0.58
CA ASP A 123 -13.54 15.66 0.37
C ASP A 123 -12.71 14.37 0.13
N ASN A 124 -11.80 14.42 -0.82
CA ASN A 124 -10.92 13.30 -1.24
C ASN A 124 -11.66 12.14 -1.95
N THR A 125 -12.86 12.36 -2.44
CA THR A 125 -13.58 11.39 -3.27
C THR A 125 -13.34 11.66 -4.77
N PRO A 126 -13.62 10.67 -5.66
CA PRO A 126 -14.02 9.30 -5.33
C PRO A 126 -12.86 8.44 -4.84
N ALA A 127 -13.16 7.41 -4.06
CA ALA A 127 -12.21 6.35 -3.74
C ALA A 127 -11.92 5.47 -4.96
N ILE A 128 -10.73 4.84 -4.99
CA ILE A 128 -10.42 3.77 -5.95
C ILE A 128 -10.85 2.46 -5.31
N ILE A 129 -11.97 1.88 -5.78
CA ILE A 129 -12.58 0.71 -5.16
C ILE A 129 -12.31 -0.53 -6.01
N HIS A 130 -11.75 -1.55 -5.36
CA HIS A 130 -11.58 -2.89 -5.92
C HIS A 130 -12.44 -3.88 -5.18
N THR A 131 -13.29 -4.61 -5.90
CA THR A 131 -14.25 -5.57 -5.32
C THR A 131 -13.91 -6.97 -5.76
N THR A 132 -13.91 -7.90 -4.81
CA THR A 132 -13.75 -9.35 -5.04
C THR A 132 -14.89 -10.08 -4.32
N ILE A 133 -15.55 -11.01 -5.01
CA ILE A 133 -16.53 -11.89 -4.40
C ILE A 133 -15.82 -13.13 -3.86
N VAL A 134 -16.10 -13.46 -2.60
CA VAL A 134 -15.53 -14.62 -1.89
C VAL A 134 -16.64 -15.49 -1.30
N PRO A 135 -16.39 -16.76 -0.96
CA PRO A 135 -17.36 -17.55 -0.24
C PRO A 135 -17.70 -16.98 1.14
N GLY A 136 -18.93 -17.17 1.60
CA GLY A 136 -19.37 -16.80 2.95
C GLY A 136 -20.30 -15.59 3.01
N GLU A 137 -20.49 -15.07 4.22
CA GLU A 137 -21.49 -14.05 4.55
C GLU A 137 -20.89 -12.79 5.22
N LYS A 138 -19.58 -12.62 5.13
CA LYS A 138 -18.87 -11.47 5.71
C LYS A 138 -18.38 -10.55 4.62
N ILE A 139 -18.16 -9.29 4.96
CA ILE A 139 -17.41 -8.36 4.13
C ILE A 139 -16.15 -7.95 4.87
N LYS A 140 -15.00 -8.09 4.20
CA LYS A 140 -13.75 -7.49 4.66
C LYS A 140 -13.52 -6.19 3.89
N ILE A 141 -13.28 -5.13 4.61
CA ILE A 141 -13.00 -3.80 4.08
C ILE A 141 -11.56 -3.46 4.47
N THR A 142 -10.69 -3.23 3.49
CA THR A 142 -9.34 -2.74 3.71
C THR A 142 -9.22 -1.34 3.10
N VAL A 143 -8.95 -0.35 3.94
CA VAL A 143 -8.67 1.03 3.50
C VAL A 143 -7.16 1.24 3.47
N PHE A 144 -6.69 1.70 2.33
CA PHE A 144 -5.27 1.84 2.00
C PHE A 144 -5.01 3.23 1.40
N PRO A 145 -4.79 4.27 2.24
CA PRO A 145 -4.47 5.62 1.75
C PRO A 145 -3.09 5.62 1.09
N LYS A 146 -3.07 5.82 -0.22
CA LYS A 146 -1.86 5.70 -1.03
C LYS A 146 -1.25 7.06 -1.36
N GLY A 147 -0.13 7.36 -0.71
CA GLY A 147 0.63 8.59 -0.92
C GLY A 147 1.21 8.70 -2.32
N CYS A 148 1.18 9.92 -2.88
CA CYS A 148 1.53 10.17 -4.28
C CYS A 148 3.02 10.06 -4.56
N GLY A 149 3.89 10.46 -3.63
CA GLY A 149 5.36 10.37 -3.80
C GLY A 149 5.80 8.95 -4.10
N SER A 150 5.27 7.97 -3.39
CA SER A 150 5.57 6.56 -3.62
C SER A 150 4.75 5.94 -4.77
N GLU A 151 3.53 6.44 -5.04
CA GLU A 151 2.72 5.96 -6.17
C GLU A 151 3.37 6.29 -7.51
N ASN A 152 3.90 7.52 -7.64
CA ASN A 152 4.55 7.98 -8.86
C ASN A 152 5.82 7.22 -9.22
N MET A 153 6.37 6.45 -8.29
CA MET A 153 7.57 5.62 -8.50
C MET A 153 7.24 4.19 -8.91
N GLY A 154 5.95 3.87 -9.07
CA GLY A 154 5.51 2.58 -9.59
C GLY A 154 5.94 2.36 -11.04
N ALA A 155 6.16 1.10 -11.41
CA ALA A 155 6.56 0.71 -12.76
C ALA A 155 5.86 -0.57 -13.20
N LEU A 156 5.59 -0.67 -14.50
CA LEU A 156 5.03 -1.85 -15.16
C LEU A 156 5.91 -2.22 -16.35
N LYS A 157 6.15 -3.52 -16.54
CA LYS A 157 6.87 -4.03 -17.72
C LYS A 157 6.28 -5.36 -18.18
N MET A 158 6.21 -5.53 -19.47
CA MET A 158 5.94 -6.83 -20.10
C MET A 158 7.28 -7.51 -20.36
N LEU A 159 7.70 -8.37 -19.43
CA LEU A 159 8.88 -9.20 -19.60
C LEU A 159 8.56 -10.38 -20.56
N LYS A 160 9.60 -10.99 -21.11
CA LYS A 160 9.50 -12.26 -21.81
C LYS A 160 9.68 -13.42 -20.84
N PRO A 161 9.02 -14.58 -21.04
CA PRO A 161 9.26 -15.77 -20.21
C PRO A 161 10.74 -16.14 -20.08
N ALA A 162 11.53 -15.89 -21.14
CA ALA A 162 12.98 -16.15 -21.14
C ALA A 162 13.79 -15.23 -20.21
N ASP A 163 13.24 -14.06 -19.80
CA ASP A 163 13.90 -13.18 -18.83
C ASP A 163 13.94 -13.81 -17.43
N GLY A 164 13.00 -14.71 -17.13
CA GLY A 164 12.98 -15.53 -15.93
C GLY A 164 13.05 -14.73 -14.62
N VAL A 165 13.55 -15.41 -13.58
CA VAL A 165 13.68 -14.83 -12.23
C VAL A 165 14.65 -13.65 -12.21
N GLU A 166 15.77 -13.73 -12.94
CA GLU A 166 16.76 -12.65 -12.99
C GLU A 166 16.20 -11.38 -13.65
N GLY A 167 15.36 -11.51 -14.65
CA GLY A 167 14.64 -10.38 -15.24
C GLY A 167 13.69 -9.71 -14.25
N VAL A 168 13.00 -10.50 -13.43
CA VAL A 168 12.15 -10.00 -12.32
C VAL A 168 12.99 -9.25 -11.28
N ILE A 169 14.07 -9.86 -10.79
CA ILE A 169 14.97 -9.26 -9.80
C ILE A 169 15.52 -7.93 -10.33
N LYS A 170 16.06 -7.95 -11.56
CA LYS A 170 16.61 -6.74 -12.17
C LYS A 170 15.57 -5.62 -12.24
N PHE A 171 14.35 -5.92 -12.70
CA PHE A 171 13.31 -4.91 -12.85
C PHE A 171 12.90 -4.30 -11.50
N VAL A 172 12.72 -5.11 -10.46
CA VAL A 172 12.36 -4.63 -9.11
C VAL A 172 13.48 -3.76 -8.53
N VAL A 173 14.72 -4.23 -8.57
CA VAL A 173 15.88 -3.52 -8.01
C VAL A 173 16.11 -2.20 -8.76
N ASP A 174 16.04 -2.20 -10.08
CA ASP A 174 16.22 -0.99 -10.89
C ASP A 174 15.12 0.04 -10.62
N THR A 175 13.86 -0.41 -10.43
CA THR A 175 12.74 0.47 -10.09
C THR A 175 12.98 1.14 -8.75
N VAL A 176 13.37 0.42 -7.71
CA VAL A 176 13.62 1.01 -6.38
C VAL A 176 14.83 1.93 -6.43
N ARG A 177 15.93 1.51 -7.07
CA ARG A 177 17.15 2.34 -7.19
C ARG A 177 16.86 3.65 -7.90
N SER A 178 16.17 3.62 -9.03
CA SER A 178 15.85 4.82 -9.81
C SER A 178 14.86 5.75 -9.11
N SER A 179 14.06 5.22 -8.18
CA SER A 179 13.13 6.02 -7.37
C SER A 179 13.85 6.91 -6.37
N GLY A 180 15.04 6.49 -5.88
CA GLY A 180 15.85 7.25 -4.95
C GLY A 180 15.08 7.70 -3.70
N PRO A 181 15.15 8.99 -3.33
CA PRO A 181 14.47 9.55 -2.15
C PRO A 181 12.96 9.74 -2.33
N ASN A 182 12.47 9.78 -3.58
CA ASN A 182 11.10 10.22 -3.91
C ASN A 182 9.99 9.42 -3.17
N PRO A 183 10.09 8.08 -2.98
CA PRO A 183 9.09 7.33 -2.25
C PRO A 183 9.22 7.42 -0.73
N CYS A 184 10.11 8.25 -0.18
CA CYS A 184 10.41 8.37 1.25
C CYS A 184 10.78 7.01 1.90
N PRO A 185 11.96 6.42 1.55
CA PRO A 185 12.41 5.18 2.16
C PRO A 185 12.62 5.28 3.70
N PRO A 186 12.61 4.15 4.42
CA PRO A 186 12.55 2.79 3.89
C PRO A 186 11.17 2.42 3.36
N VAL A 187 11.16 1.78 2.20
CA VAL A 187 9.91 1.45 1.51
C VAL A 187 9.42 0.03 1.83
N THR A 188 8.11 -0.18 1.64
CA THR A 188 7.55 -1.51 1.38
C THR A 188 7.37 -1.64 -0.12
N VAL A 189 7.91 -2.70 -0.70
CA VAL A 189 7.85 -2.96 -2.14
C VAL A 189 6.77 -3.99 -2.43
N GLY A 190 5.77 -3.61 -3.19
CA GLY A 190 4.75 -4.52 -3.70
C GLY A 190 5.06 -4.94 -5.13
N VAL A 191 5.05 -6.24 -5.39
CA VAL A 191 5.31 -6.83 -6.69
C VAL A 191 4.13 -7.66 -7.14
N GLY A 192 3.64 -7.40 -8.33
CA GLY A 192 2.60 -8.20 -8.98
C GLY A 192 3.17 -8.91 -10.20
N ILE A 193 3.02 -10.23 -10.28
CA ILE A 193 3.56 -11.05 -11.35
C ILE A 193 2.44 -11.86 -12.01
N GLY A 194 2.38 -11.83 -13.33
CA GLY A 194 1.41 -12.62 -14.08
C GLY A 194 0.08 -11.91 -14.32
N GLY A 195 -0.96 -12.69 -14.69
CA GLY A 195 -2.19 -12.15 -15.24
C GLY A 195 -1.97 -11.49 -16.60
N ASN A 196 -2.38 -10.26 -16.70
CA ASN A 196 -2.12 -9.35 -17.80
C ASN A 196 -1.63 -7.99 -17.26
N MET A 197 -1.53 -6.97 -18.10
CA MET A 197 -1.05 -5.64 -17.74
C MET A 197 -1.79 -5.06 -16.51
N GLU A 198 -3.11 -5.07 -16.54
CA GLU A 198 -3.94 -4.52 -15.47
C GLU A 198 -3.88 -5.38 -14.19
N LYS A 199 -3.94 -6.71 -14.33
CA LYS A 199 -3.88 -7.62 -13.19
C LYS A 199 -2.58 -7.52 -12.43
N ALA A 200 -1.45 -7.42 -13.13
CA ALA A 200 -0.14 -7.25 -12.51
C ALA A 200 -0.07 -5.96 -11.66
N THR A 201 -0.63 -4.84 -12.13
CA THR A 201 -0.65 -3.59 -11.35
C THR A 201 -1.56 -3.68 -10.12
N ILE A 202 -2.72 -4.32 -10.24
CA ILE A 202 -3.62 -4.56 -9.09
C ILE A 202 -2.95 -5.47 -8.06
N LEU A 203 -2.29 -6.55 -8.50
CA LEU A 203 -1.55 -7.46 -7.62
C LEU A 203 -0.42 -6.75 -6.88
N ALA A 204 0.37 -5.91 -7.57
CA ALA A 204 1.43 -5.13 -6.95
C ALA A 204 0.88 -4.20 -5.86
N LYS A 205 -0.27 -3.57 -6.10
CA LYS A 205 -0.91 -2.71 -5.09
C LYS A 205 -1.50 -3.52 -3.95
N TYR A 206 -2.17 -4.62 -4.24
CA TYR A 206 -2.76 -5.50 -3.23
C TYR A 206 -1.69 -6.12 -2.32
N SER A 207 -0.53 -6.50 -2.86
CA SER A 207 0.57 -7.06 -2.07
C SER A 207 1.07 -6.11 -0.96
N LEU A 208 0.91 -4.80 -1.13
CA LEU A 208 1.24 -3.79 -0.11
C LEU A 208 0.28 -3.80 1.10
N THR A 209 -0.85 -4.49 1.01
CA THR A 209 -1.77 -4.66 2.15
C THR A 209 -1.38 -5.81 3.07
N ARG A 210 -0.44 -6.69 2.66
CA ARG A 210 0.08 -7.77 3.49
C ARG A 210 0.90 -7.22 4.66
N LYS A 211 0.83 -7.86 5.82
CA LYS A 211 1.59 -7.46 7.00
C LYS A 211 3.09 -7.62 6.78
N VAL A 212 3.85 -6.66 7.27
CA VAL A 212 5.32 -6.74 7.26
C VAL A 212 5.77 -7.95 8.09
N GLY A 213 6.58 -8.82 7.49
CA GLY A 213 7.01 -10.08 8.11
C GLY A 213 6.19 -11.31 7.70
N GLU A 214 5.03 -11.13 7.09
CA GLU A 214 4.29 -12.23 6.46
C GLU A 214 4.81 -12.46 5.04
N HIS A 215 5.14 -13.71 4.73
CA HIS A 215 5.64 -14.08 3.39
C HIS A 215 4.55 -14.74 2.55
N ASN A 216 4.82 -14.81 1.24
CA ASN A 216 3.95 -15.52 0.31
C ASN A 216 3.80 -16.99 0.75
N PRO A 217 2.58 -17.57 0.72
CA PRO A 217 2.37 -18.97 1.10
C PRO A 217 3.07 -19.97 0.17
N ASN A 218 3.42 -19.57 -1.07
CA ASN A 218 4.25 -20.38 -1.94
C ASN A 218 5.73 -20.20 -1.57
N PRO A 219 6.45 -21.27 -1.17
CA PRO A 219 7.83 -21.18 -0.70
C PRO A 219 8.80 -20.57 -1.72
N GLN A 220 8.58 -20.77 -3.01
CA GLN A 220 9.44 -20.20 -4.06
C GLN A 220 9.32 -18.67 -4.11
N TYR A 221 8.11 -18.15 -3.98
CA TYR A 221 7.89 -16.71 -3.92
C TYR A 221 8.32 -16.11 -2.57
N ALA A 222 8.15 -16.84 -1.47
CA ALA A 222 8.66 -16.42 -0.17
C ALA A 222 10.18 -16.27 -0.17
N GLU A 223 10.90 -17.17 -0.83
CA GLU A 223 12.36 -17.06 -0.96
C GLU A 223 12.77 -15.92 -1.89
N LEU A 224 12.02 -15.71 -2.98
CA LEU A 224 12.24 -14.58 -3.88
C LEU A 224 11.98 -13.23 -3.19
N GLU A 225 10.99 -13.13 -2.29
CA GLU A 225 10.75 -11.94 -1.46
C GLU A 225 11.99 -11.59 -0.61
N LYS A 226 12.59 -12.57 0.03
CA LYS A 226 13.82 -12.41 0.84
C LYS A 226 15.02 -11.99 0.00
N GLU A 227 15.22 -12.64 -1.15
CA GLU A 227 16.31 -12.28 -2.06
C GLU A 227 16.14 -10.87 -2.63
N LEU A 228 14.90 -10.50 -3.00
CA LEU A 228 14.59 -9.14 -3.46
C LEU A 228 14.85 -8.11 -2.37
N LEU A 229 14.42 -8.36 -1.12
CA LEU A 229 14.67 -7.45 0.00
C LEU A 229 16.18 -7.22 0.20
N LYS A 230 16.95 -8.29 0.16
CA LYS A 230 18.42 -8.23 0.25
C LYS A 230 19.01 -7.37 -0.88
N ARG A 231 18.62 -7.64 -2.15
CA ARG A 231 19.14 -6.92 -3.32
C ARG A 231 18.71 -5.45 -3.33
N VAL A 232 17.48 -5.15 -2.91
CA VAL A 232 16.98 -3.77 -2.76
C VAL A 232 17.81 -3.02 -1.72
N ASN A 233 18.09 -3.63 -0.58
CA ASN A 233 18.89 -3.01 0.47
C ASN A 233 20.35 -2.78 0.05
N MET A 234 20.90 -3.64 -0.79
CA MET A 234 22.22 -3.44 -1.40
C MET A 234 22.31 -2.26 -2.38
N THR A 235 21.18 -1.63 -2.73
CA THR A 235 21.21 -0.42 -3.58
C THR A 235 21.83 0.79 -2.89
N GLY A 236 21.85 0.80 -1.56
CA GLY A 236 22.45 1.88 -0.77
C GLY A 236 21.64 3.16 -0.78
N VAL A 237 20.38 3.16 -1.25
CA VAL A 237 19.51 4.37 -1.22
C VAL A 237 19.30 4.83 0.21
N GLY A 238 19.04 3.90 1.13
CA GLY A 238 18.99 4.15 2.57
C GLY A 238 17.78 4.97 3.04
N PRO A 239 17.67 5.21 4.36
CA PRO A 239 16.58 5.97 4.95
C PRO A 239 16.50 7.38 4.36
N SER A 240 15.30 7.80 3.97
CA SER A 240 14.99 9.07 3.27
C SER A 240 15.81 9.32 1.99
N GLY A 241 16.49 8.28 1.45
CA GLY A 241 17.35 8.41 0.28
C GLY A 241 18.71 9.08 0.54
N LEU A 242 19.15 9.13 1.80
CA LEU A 242 20.38 9.78 2.21
C LEU A 242 21.55 8.82 2.44
N GLY A 243 21.43 7.61 1.87
CA GLY A 243 22.43 6.55 2.03
C GLY A 243 22.18 5.69 3.25
N GLY A 244 22.71 4.45 3.20
CA GLY A 244 22.56 3.48 4.27
C GLY A 244 22.12 2.11 3.77
N SER A 245 21.98 1.17 4.69
CA SER A 245 21.67 -0.23 4.40
C SER A 245 20.16 -0.54 4.44
N THR A 246 19.32 0.37 4.94
CA THR A 246 17.87 0.17 5.06
C THR A 246 17.09 0.96 4.00
N THR A 247 17.06 0.45 2.78
CA THR A 247 16.25 1.03 1.68
C THR A 247 14.81 0.55 1.73
N ALA A 248 14.57 -0.70 2.10
CA ALA A 248 13.25 -1.30 2.23
C ALA A 248 13.13 -2.12 3.52
N VAL A 249 11.92 -2.19 4.06
CA VAL A 249 11.58 -3.02 5.24
C VAL A 249 10.92 -4.33 4.86
N ALA A 250 10.29 -4.39 3.69
CA ALA A 250 9.68 -5.61 3.15
C ALA A 250 9.57 -5.56 1.62
N VAL A 251 9.55 -6.74 1.01
CA VAL A 251 9.12 -6.99 -0.37
C VAL A 251 8.04 -8.05 -0.32
N ASN A 252 6.89 -7.74 -0.89
CA ASN A 252 5.74 -8.64 -0.94
C ASN A 252 5.38 -8.94 -2.39
N ILE A 253 5.19 -10.21 -2.73
CA ILE A 253 4.83 -10.66 -4.09
C ILE A 253 3.42 -11.22 -4.07
N GLU A 254 2.58 -10.79 -5.01
CA GLU A 254 1.36 -11.49 -5.40
C GLU A 254 1.48 -11.93 -6.85
N TYR A 255 0.91 -13.10 -7.18
CA TYR A 255 1.00 -13.64 -8.54
C TYR A 255 -0.32 -14.24 -9.02
N ALA A 256 -0.46 -14.33 -10.32
CA ALA A 256 -1.59 -14.97 -10.98
C ALA A 256 -1.13 -15.76 -12.20
N PRO A 257 -1.92 -16.76 -12.64
CA PRO A 257 -1.69 -17.41 -13.93
C PRO A 257 -1.63 -16.39 -15.06
N THR A 258 -0.77 -16.63 -16.05
CA THR A 258 -0.56 -15.74 -17.19
C THR A 258 -0.54 -16.50 -18.50
N HIS A 259 -0.59 -15.77 -19.62
CA HIS A 259 -0.43 -16.36 -20.95
C HIS A 259 0.98 -16.92 -21.14
N ILE A 260 1.12 -18.08 -21.78
CA ILE A 260 2.40 -18.79 -21.95
C ILE A 260 3.50 -17.94 -22.63
N GLY A 261 3.11 -16.97 -23.43
CA GLY A 261 4.03 -16.07 -24.15
C GLY A 261 4.36 -14.77 -23.43
N SER A 262 3.94 -14.57 -22.16
CA SER A 262 4.13 -13.31 -21.46
C SER A 262 4.56 -13.50 -20.01
N LEU A 263 5.23 -12.47 -19.47
CA LEU A 263 5.60 -12.38 -18.06
C LEU A 263 5.40 -10.91 -17.61
N PRO A 264 4.15 -10.47 -17.45
CA PRO A 264 3.88 -9.13 -16.93
C PRO A 264 4.33 -9.01 -15.50
N ILE A 265 4.98 -7.89 -15.19
CA ILE A 265 5.42 -7.54 -13.83
C ILE A 265 5.12 -6.08 -13.54
N ALA A 266 4.60 -5.82 -12.36
CA ALA A 266 4.43 -4.47 -11.84
C ALA A 266 5.09 -4.33 -10.47
N VAL A 267 5.60 -3.13 -10.21
CA VAL A 267 6.15 -2.73 -8.90
C VAL A 267 5.39 -1.51 -8.43
N ASN A 268 4.89 -1.55 -7.22
CA ASN A 268 4.33 -0.40 -6.53
C ASN A 268 5.06 -0.20 -5.21
N LEU A 269 5.38 1.04 -4.86
CA LEU A 269 6.14 1.36 -3.66
C LEU A 269 5.22 2.00 -2.62
N ASN A 270 5.45 1.69 -1.34
CA ASN A 270 4.85 2.42 -0.24
C ASN A 270 5.96 3.01 0.63
N CYS A 271 5.77 4.24 1.10
CA CYS A 271 6.74 4.94 1.95
C CYS A 271 6.84 4.30 3.35
N HIS A 272 7.73 4.81 4.18
CA HIS A 272 7.87 4.37 5.58
C HIS A 272 6.57 4.49 6.40
N ALA A 273 5.67 5.42 6.03
CA ALA A 273 4.33 5.52 6.59
C ALA A 273 3.33 4.63 5.81
N ALA A 274 3.60 3.33 5.71
CA ALA A 274 2.77 2.38 4.97
C ALA A 274 1.43 2.14 5.68
N ARG A 275 0.51 3.03 5.42
CA ARG A 275 -0.81 3.13 6.06
C ARG A 275 -1.77 2.08 5.54
N ARG A 276 -2.41 1.35 6.43
CA ARG A 276 -3.55 0.50 6.13
C ARG A 276 -4.37 0.26 7.40
N ALA A 277 -5.65 0.05 7.22
CA ALA A 277 -6.53 -0.43 8.28
C ALA A 277 -7.61 -1.31 7.66
N GLU A 278 -8.08 -2.28 8.42
CA GLU A 278 -9.07 -3.23 7.93
C GLU A 278 -10.10 -3.59 9.01
N VAL A 279 -11.28 -4.00 8.57
CA VAL A 279 -12.35 -4.53 9.42
C VAL A 279 -13.09 -5.64 8.69
N VAL A 280 -13.61 -6.57 9.43
CA VAL A 280 -14.54 -7.61 8.95
C VAL A 280 -15.89 -7.37 9.60
N LEU A 281 -16.91 -7.17 8.78
CA LEU A 281 -18.31 -7.00 9.18
C LEU A 281 -19.09 -8.29 8.92
#